data_2e4dba311ede82cd9d02dda4301b5aaa
#
_entry.id   2e4dba311ede82cd9d02dda4301b5aaa
#
_cell.length_a   1.000
_cell.length_b   1.000
_cell.length_c   1.000
_cell.angle_alpha   90.00
_cell.angle_beta   90.00
_cell.angle_gamma   90.00
#
_symmetry.space_group_name_H-M   'P 1'
#
loop_
_entity.id
_entity.type
_entity.pdbx_description
1 polymer ?
#
loop_
_entity_poly.entity_id
_entity_poly.type
_entity_poly.pdbx_seq_one_letter_code
_entity_poly.pdbx_strand_id
1 'polypeptide(L)'
;MLDALGCAPVDRPPVWLMRQAGRCLPEYRALKEKYTFRQLVQTPELAALVTLQPVRRFKFDAAILFSDILVVPEALGQGFSFRESGGVKMDFVLRDRNDVRRLQTQGISDRLQYVAKAIRWTRAELGRSAALLGFAGSPWTLANFMLGGTARGQTKALELFRRDRALFDALSEELTLAVIEFLQMQINAGVDAIQIFDSLGGLLPMDDFQAASGHWMRTIVAALNEQVPVIVFSKGTRNWKSLVQTGARAIGIDHEIDLGEANRQLPAELAVQGNLRPDLLAVAEGPVVAAQTSRLLELMRGRNGYIFNLGHGVPPEAKIENLEALVDTVQKFK
;
A
#
# COMPACT_ATOMS: atom_id res chain seq x y z
N MET A 1 -14.05 -9.81 -1.14
CA MET A 1 -12.72 -9.31 -0.68
C MET A 1 -12.35 -9.87 0.69
N LEU A 2 -13.18 -9.72 1.71
CA LEU A 2 -12.88 -10.23 3.05
C LEU A 2 -12.83 -11.75 3.10
N ASP A 3 -13.71 -12.43 2.39
CA ASP A 3 -13.68 -13.89 2.28
C ASP A 3 -12.37 -14.39 1.66
N ALA A 4 -11.89 -13.71 0.60
CA ALA A 4 -10.59 -14.03 0.00
C ALA A 4 -9.42 -13.77 0.98
N LEU A 5 -9.48 -12.71 1.80
CA LEU A 5 -8.48 -12.49 2.87
C LEU A 5 -8.53 -13.55 3.96
N GLY A 6 -9.70 -14.15 4.19
CA GLY A 6 -9.90 -15.29 5.08
C GLY A 6 -9.62 -16.65 4.44
N CYS A 7 -9.14 -16.70 3.20
CA CYS A 7 -8.99 -17.92 2.40
C CYS A 7 -10.27 -18.76 2.30
N ALA A 8 -11.44 -18.14 2.42
CA ALA A 8 -12.72 -18.78 2.17
C ALA A 8 -12.99 -18.88 0.65
N PRO A 9 -13.78 -19.86 0.20
CA PRO A 9 -14.19 -19.96 -1.19
C PRO A 9 -14.91 -18.70 -1.68
N VAL A 10 -14.60 -18.27 -2.88
CA VAL A 10 -15.22 -17.13 -3.56
C VAL A 10 -15.57 -17.54 -5.00
N ASP A 11 -16.62 -16.95 -5.58
CA ASP A 11 -17.06 -17.26 -6.95
C ASP A 11 -15.98 -16.89 -7.99
N ARG A 12 -15.22 -15.83 -7.71
CA ARG A 12 -14.06 -15.37 -8.47
C ARG A 12 -13.09 -14.60 -7.57
N PRO A 13 -11.81 -14.48 -7.95
CA PRO A 13 -10.89 -13.60 -7.24
C PRO A 13 -11.43 -12.15 -7.21
N PRO A 14 -11.45 -11.47 -6.05
CA PRO A 14 -11.76 -10.05 -6.01
C PRO A 14 -10.63 -9.23 -6.66
N VAL A 15 -10.98 -8.09 -7.25
CA VAL A 15 -10.04 -7.21 -7.95
C VAL A 15 -10.07 -5.78 -7.39
N TRP A 16 -8.91 -5.26 -7.09
CA TRP A 16 -8.62 -3.86 -6.89
C TRP A 16 -7.19 -3.57 -7.32
N LEU A 17 -6.81 -2.32 -7.53
CA LEU A 17 -5.47 -1.98 -8.01
C LEU A 17 -4.79 -0.95 -7.11
N MET A 18 -3.54 -1.19 -6.76
CA MET A 18 -2.72 -0.19 -6.09
C MET A 18 -2.64 1.08 -6.94
N ARG A 19 -2.87 2.25 -6.33
CA ARG A 19 -2.95 3.57 -6.99
C ARG A 19 -4.05 3.65 -8.06
N GLN A 20 -5.14 2.89 -7.90
CA GLN A 20 -6.29 2.92 -8.80
C GLN A 20 -6.93 4.32 -8.91
N ALA A 21 -6.91 5.11 -7.84
CA ALA A 21 -7.30 6.52 -7.85
C ALA A 21 -6.07 7.38 -8.20
N GLY A 22 -6.04 7.96 -9.38
CA GLY A 22 -4.84 8.67 -9.80
C GLY A 22 -4.88 9.23 -11.21
N ARG A 23 -3.71 9.62 -11.71
CA ARG A 23 -3.50 10.40 -12.94
C ARG A 23 -4.00 9.75 -14.23
N CYS A 24 -4.20 8.44 -14.27
CA CYS A 24 -4.81 7.74 -15.40
C CYS A 24 -6.29 8.17 -15.61
N LEU A 25 -6.98 8.55 -14.52
CA LEU A 25 -8.41 8.91 -14.58
C LEU A 25 -8.61 10.35 -15.05
N PRO A 26 -9.45 10.60 -16.06
CA PRO A 26 -9.77 11.96 -16.51
C PRO A 26 -10.42 12.80 -15.41
N GLU A 27 -11.32 12.23 -14.61
CA GLU A 27 -11.98 12.89 -13.49
C GLU A 27 -10.99 13.30 -12.38
N TYR A 28 -9.93 12.53 -12.15
CA TYR A 28 -8.86 12.93 -11.24
C TYR A 28 -8.04 14.10 -11.83
N ARG A 29 -7.70 14.04 -13.14
CA ARG A 29 -6.97 15.12 -13.79
C ARG A 29 -7.74 16.44 -13.72
N ALA A 30 -9.06 16.43 -13.93
CA ALA A 30 -9.91 17.62 -13.81
C ALA A 30 -9.89 18.23 -12.39
N LEU A 31 -9.78 17.39 -11.34
CA LEU A 31 -9.58 17.88 -9.97
C LEU A 31 -8.18 18.46 -9.77
N LYS A 32 -7.15 17.87 -10.37
CA LYS A 32 -5.76 18.36 -10.31
C LYS A 32 -5.54 19.73 -10.96
N GLU A 33 -6.38 20.12 -11.89
CA GLU A 33 -6.37 21.49 -12.47
C GLU A 33 -6.82 22.55 -11.45
N LYS A 34 -7.66 22.16 -10.47
CA LYS A 34 -8.26 23.06 -9.47
C LYS A 34 -7.58 22.99 -8.11
N TYR A 35 -7.01 21.84 -7.76
CA TYR A 35 -6.49 21.56 -6.42
C TYR A 35 -5.08 20.97 -6.47
N THR A 36 -4.24 21.38 -5.54
CA THR A 36 -2.94 20.75 -5.31
C THR A 36 -3.13 19.34 -4.76
N PHE A 37 -2.09 18.49 -4.85
CA PHE A 37 -2.13 17.16 -4.25
C PHE A 37 -2.40 17.21 -2.73
N ARG A 38 -1.76 18.15 -2.03
CA ARG A 38 -1.96 18.35 -0.58
C ARG A 38 -3.43 18.70 -0.28
N GLN A 39 -4.04 19.60 -1.03
CA GLN A 39 -5.46 19.93 -0.87
C GLN A 39 -6.37 18.72 -1.11
N LEU A 40 -6.08 17.90 -2.13
CA LEU A 40 -6.84 16.67 -2.40
C LEU A 40 -6.75 15.66 -1.24
N VAL A 41 -5.58 15.54 -0.61
CA VAL A 41 -5.36 14.61 0.52
C VAL A 41 -5.93 15.17 1.83
N GLN A 42 -5.75 16.46 2.10
CA GLN A 42 -6.10 17.07 3.40
C GLN A 42 -7.54 17.59 3.48
N THR A 43 -8.28 17.62 2.37
CA THR A 43 -9.71 17.94 2.35
C THR A 43 -10.52 16.64 2.31
N PRO A 44 -11.21 16.26 3.40
CA PRO A 44 -11.87 14.95 3.52
C PRO A 44 -12.82 14.62 2.37
N GLU A 45 -13.61 15.60 1.94
CA GLU A 45 -14.59 15.47 0.85
C GLU A 45 -13.90 15.18 -0.49
N LEU A 46 -12.78 15.85 -0.76
CA LEU A 46 -12.01 15.66 -1.99
C LEU A 46 -11.30 14.30 -1.97
N ALA A 47 -10.70 13.91 -0.84
CA ALA A 47 -10.06 12.61 -0.68
C ALA A 47 -11.08 11.47 -0.87
N ALA A 48 -12.27 11.59 -0.28
CA ALA A 48 -13.35 10.62 -0.46
C ALA A 48 -13.84 10.57 -1.93
N LEU A 49 -14.05 11.73 -2.56
CA LEU A 49 -14.43 11.79 -3.97
C LEU A 49 -13.42 11.08 -4.87
N VAL A 50 -12.12 11.37 -4.70
CA VAL A 50 -11.05 10.72 -5.47
C VAL A 50 -10.99 9.22 -5.20
N THR A 51 -11.14 8.79 -3.94
CA THR A 51 -11.19 7.37 -3.56
C THR A 51 -12.28 6.61 -4.30
N LEU A 52 -13.45 7.23 -4.48
CA LEU A 52 -14.63 6.59 -5.09
C LEU A 52 -14.59 6.56 -6.62
N GLN A 53 -13.83 7.44 -7.29
CA GLN A 53 -13.78 7.53 -8.76
C GLN A 53 -13.55 6.17 -9.42
N PRO A 54 -12.49 5.40 -9.11
CA PRO A 54 -12.21 4.13 -9.78
C PRO A 54 -13.27 3.06 -9.46
N VAL A 55 -13.80 3.04 -8.23
CA VAL A 55 -14.85 2.07 -7.87
C VAL A 55 -16.13 2.33 -8.65
N ARG A 56 -16.53 3.59 -8.81
CA ARG A 56 -17.70 3.98 -9.60
C ARG A 56 -17.52 3.65 -11.09
N ARG A 57 -16.33 3.84 -11.63
CA ARG A 57 -16.02 3.60 -13.04
C ARG A 57 -15.88 2.12 -13.36
N PHE A 58 -15.08 1.38 -12.62
CA PHE A 58 -14.67 0.01 -12.96
C PHE A 58 -15.34 -1.05 -12.10
N LYS A 59 -16.11 -0.66 -11.08
CA LYS A 59 -16.77 -1.63 -10.17
C LYS A 59 -15.77 -2.55 -9.46
N PHE A 60 -14.66 -1.99 -9.00
CA PHE A 60 -13.69 -2.71 -8.18
C PHE A 60 -14.31 -3.28 -6.89
N ASP A 61 -13.81 -4.42 -6.42
CA ASP A 61 -14.24 -5.09 -5.19
C ASP A 61 -13.70 -4.43 -3.91
N ALA A 62 -12.74 -3.51 -4.05
CA ALA A 62 -12.28 -2.68 -2.95
C ALA A 62 -11.91 -1.25 -3.41
N ALA A 63 -12.17 -0.30 -2.52
CA ALA A 63 -11.61 1.03 -2.55
C ALA A 63 -10.38 1.07 -1.64
N ILE A 64 -9.29 1.73 -2.04
CA ILE A 64 -8.22 2.11 -1.13
C ILE A 64 -8.24 3.63 -0.97
N LEU A 65 -8.17 4.08 0.27
CA LEU A 65 -8.23 5.51 0.58
C LEU A 65 -7.19 6.30 -0.24
N PHE A 66 -7.60 7.40 -0.83
CA PHE A 66 -6.67 8.33 -1.46
C PHE A 66 -5.95 9.17 -0.40
N SER A 67 -4.67 8.87 -0.19
CA SER A 67 -3.78 9.52 0.76
C SER A 67 -2.31 9.33 0.34
N ASP A 68 -1.37 9.61 1.23
CA ASP A 68 0.07 9.35 1.04
C ASP A 68 0.66 8.69 2.29
N ILE A 69 1.69 7.85 2.12
CA ILE A 69 2.40 7.24 3.26
C ILE A 69 3.15 8.29 4.09
N LEU A 70 3.50 9.42 3.50
CA LEU A 70 4.27 10.48 4.15
C LEU A 70 3.42 11.40 5.03
N VAL A 71 2.11 11.19 5.12
CA VAL A 71 1.28 11.91 6.11
C VAL A 71 1.71 11.57 7.54
N VAL A 72 2.28 10.37 7.79
CA VAL A 72 2.82 9.98 9.10
C VAL A 72 4.06 10.80 9.46
N PRO A 73 5.15 10.86 8.66
CA PRO A 73 6.25 11.79 8.89
C PRO A 73 5.81 13.25 9.05
N GLU A 74 4.86 13.72 8.22
CA GLU A 74 4.32 15.09 8.34
C GLU A 74 3.64 15.31 9.71
N ALA A 75 2.84 14.35 10.16
CA ALA A 75 2.21 14.39 11.48
C ALA A 75 3.22 14.29 12.63
N LEU A 76 4.37 13.65 12.43
CA LEU A 76 5.48 13.63 13.37
C LEU A 76 6.27 14.96 13.42
N GLY A 77 5.93 15.94 12.56
CA GLY A 77 6.58 17.25 12.50
C GLY A 77 7.65 17.37 11.40
N GLN A 78 7.87 16.33 10.60
CA GLN A 78 8.77 16.37 9.46
C GLN A 78 7.96 16.51 8.16
N GLY A 79 7.71 17.75 7.73
CA GLY A 79 6.98 18.04 6.50
C GLY A 79 7.74 17.61 5.23
N PHE A 80 7.02 17.58 4.13
CA PHE A 80 7.59 17.22 2.82
C PHE A 80 6.96 18.01 1.67
N SER A 81 7.66 18.02 0.55
CA SER A 81 7.20 18.59 -0.72
C SER A 81 7.56 17.68 -1.90
N PHE A 82 6.86 17.86 -3.02
CA PHE A 82 7.21 17.18 -4.27
C PHE A 82 8.14 18.08 -5.10
N ARG A 83 9.21 17.47 -5.63
CA ARG A 83 10.14 18.16 -6.53
C ARG A 83 9.50 18.28 -7.92
N GLU A 84 9.81 19.35 -8.64
CA GLU A 84 9.39 19.54 -10.05
C GLU A 84 9.91 18.40 -10.94
N SER A 85 11.14 17.95 -10.70
CA SER A 85 11.77 16.80 -11.39
C SER A 85 11.21 15.43 -10.96
N GLY A 86 10.20 15.40 -10.11
CA GLY A 86 9.64 14.20 -9.50
C GLY A 86 10.39 13.77 -8.24
N GLY A 87 9.69 12.96 -7.42
CA GLY A 87 10.19 12.50 -6.12
C GLY A 87 9.83 13.44 -4.97
N VAL A 88 10.25 13.03 -3.77
CA VAL A 88 9.94 13.69 -2.50
C VAL A 88 11.18 14.42 -1.97
N LYS A 89 10.97 15.55 -1.32
CA LYS A 89 11.96 16.28 -0.53
C LYS A 89 11.36 16.48 0.86
N MET A 90 12.03 15.95 1.88
CA MET A 90 11.71 16.23 3.28
C MET A 90 12.21 17.65 3.65
N ASP A 91 11.49 18.33 4.51
CA ASP A 91 11.83 19.71 4.93
C ASP A 91 13.16 19.78 5.67
N PHE A 92 13.49 18.71 6.40
CA PHE A 92 14.80 18.48 7.01
C PHE A 92 15.09 16.97 7.04
N VAL A 93 16.33 16.61 7.38
CA VAL A 93 16.79 15.20 7.43
C VAL A 93 17.16 14.88 8.88
N LEU A 94 16.71 13.73 9.38
CA LEU A 94 17.11 13.23 10.70
C LEU A 94 18.58 12.79 10.67
N ARG A 95 19.37 13.19 11.66
CA ARG A 95 20.83 12.97 11.72
C ARG A 95 21.27 12.22 12.96
N ASP A 96 20.61 12.48 14.09
CA ASP A 96 21.01 11.99 15.40
C ASP A 96 19.80 11.72 16.32
N ARG A 97 20.10 11.28 17.55
CA ARG A 97 19.07 10.99 18.56
C ARG A 97 18.26 12.22 18.99
N ASN A 98 18.83 13.40 18.91
CA ASN A 98 18.11 14.61 19.30
C ASN A 98 17.02 14.92 18.25
N ASP A 99 17.32 14.69 16.97
CA ASP A 99 16.33 14.84 15.91
C ASP A 99 15.19 13.81 16.07
N VAL A 100 15.49 12.56 16.41
CA VAL A 100 14.46 11.53 16.67
C VAL A 100 13.60 11.91 17.90
N ARG A 101 14.20 12.39 18.98
CA ARG A 101 13.47 12.85 20.19
C ARG A 101 12.55 14.05 19.96
N ARG A 102 12.77 14.82 18.90
CA ARG A 102 11.91 15.95 18.52
C ARG A 102 10.66 15.55 17.74
N LEU A 103 10.59 14.29 17.32
CA LEU A 103 9.40 13.80 16.64
C LEU A 103 8.19 13.84 17.59
N GLN A 104 7.09 14.39 17.07
CA GLN A 104 5.86 14.58 17.82
C GLN A 104 5.01 13.30 17.74
N THR A 105 5.38 12.27 18.49
CA THR A 105 4.72 10.96 18.45
C THR A 105 3.34 10.95 19.12
N GLN A 106 3.10 11.83 20.11
CA GLN A 106 1.80 11.93 20.75
C GLN A 106 0.80 12.74 19.92
N GLY A 107 -0.46 12.31 19.87
CA GLY A 107 -1.55 13.02 19.19
C GLY A 107 -1.51 12.96 17.66
N ILE A 108 -0.91 11.92 17.10
CA ILE A 108 -0.93 11.67 15.64
C ILE A 108 -2.35 11.57 15.13
N SER A 109 -3.24 10.87 15.84
CA SER A 109 -4.65 10.72 15.49
C SER A 109 -5.34 12.06 15.35
N ASP A 110 -5.04 13.03 16.21
CA ASP A 110 -5.65 14.37 16.15
C ASP A 110 -5.17 15.14 14.91
N ARG A 111 -3.87 15.10 14.63
CA ARG A 111 -3.29 15.77 13.46
C ARG A 111 -3.74 15.15 12.14
N LEU A 112 -4.10 13.87 12.12
CA LEU A 112 -4.57 13.14 10.96
C LEU A 112 -6.09 12.93 10.90
N GLN A 113 -6.88 13.70 11.69
CA GLN A 113 -8.35 13.61 11.71
C GLN A 113 -9.00 13.81 10.34
N TYR A 114 -8.35 14.53 9.43
CA TYR A 114 -8.85 14.68 8.06
C TYR A 114 -8.88 13.33 7.31
N VAL A 115 -7.94 12.41 7.61
CA VAL A 115 -7.93 11.05 7.06
C VAL A 115 -9.12 10.26 7.60
N ALA A 116 -9.37 10.29 8.92
CA ALA A 116 -10.50 9.62 9.53
C ALA A 116 -11.85 10.16 8.99
N LYS A 117 -11.95 11.46 8.76
CA LYS A 117 -13.13 12.06 8.14
C LYS A 117 -13.32 11.57 6.71
N ALA A 118 -12.26 11.52 5.89
CA ALA A 118 -12.30 11.00 4.53
C ALA A 118 -12.75 9.54 4.48
N ILE A 119 -12.28 8.70 5.41
CA ILE A 119 -12.72 7.30 5.54
C ILE A 119 -14.22 7.24 5.84
N ARG A 120 -14.72 7.99 6.83
CA ARG A 120 -16.15 8.02 7.17
C ARG A 120 -17.03 8.47 6.00
N TRP A 121 -16.61 9.50 5.27
CA TRP A 121 -17.31 9.97 4.06
C TRP A 121 -17.31 8.90 2.96
N THR A 122 -16.13 8.29 2.71
CA THR A 122 -16.01 7.21 1.73
C THR A 122 -16.91 6.03 2.12
N ARG A 123 -16.91 5.64 3.39
CA ARG A 123 -17.74 4.53 3.89
C ARG A 123 -19.23 4.81 3.72
N ALA A 124 -19.68 6.04 4.03
CA ALA A 124 -21.08 6.43 3.88
C ALA A 124 -21.57 6.29 2.43
N GLU A 125 -20.74 6.72 1.47
CA GLU A 125 -21.06 6.64 0.04
C GLU A 125 -20.88 5.22 -0.54
N LEU A 126 -19.87 4.47 -0.08
CA LEU A 126 -19.56 3.13 -0.56
C LEU A 126 -20.56 2.09 -0.05
N GLY A 127 -21.09 2.30 1.15
CA GLY A 127 -21.95 1.32 1.83
C GLY A 127 -21.22 -0.01 1.99
N ARG A 128 -21.85 -1.09 1.49
CA ARG A 128 -21.30 -2.45 1.47
C ARG A 128 -20.98 -2.95 0.05
N SER A 129 -20.99 -2.07 -0.95
CA SER A 129 -20.79 -2.46 -2.35
C SER A 129 -19.35 -2.91 -2.66
N ALA A 130 -18.38 -2.44 -1.89
CA ALA A 130 -16.99 -2.84 -1.97
C ALA A 130 -16.31 -2.70 -0.58
N ALA A 131 -15.20 -3.41 -0.38
CA ALA A 131 -14.39 -3.24 0.81
C ALA A 131 -13.68 -1.88 0.80
N LEU A 132 -13.43 -1.30 1.97
CA LEU A 132 -12.63 -0.08 2.12
C LEU A 132 -11.30 -0.42 2.79
N LEU A 133 -10.21 -0.16 2.08
CA LEU A 133 -8.86 -0.41 2.55
C LEU A 133 -8.23 0.88 3.11
N GLY A 134 -7.70 0.78 4.33
CA GLY A 134 -6.75 1.73 4.87
C GLY A 134 -5.31 1.31 4.57
N PHE A 135 -4.34 2.19 4.83
CA PHE A 135 -2.94 1.85 4.62
C PHE A 135 -1.97 2.74 5.37
N ALA A 136 -0.72 2.26 5.49
CA ALA A 136 0.43 3.07 5.89
C ALA A 136 1.70 2.57 5.19
N GLY A 137 2.77 3.37 5.25
CA GLY A 137 4.11 2.92 4.92
C GLY A 137 4.70 2.05 6.05
N SER A 138 5.57 1.08 5.72
CA SER A 138 6.37 0.37 6.72
C SER A 138 7.36 1.32 7.42
N PRO A 139 7.75 1.05 8.67
CA PRO A 139 8.78 1.83 9.36
C PRO A 139 10.08 1.95 8.56
N TRP A 140 10.52 0.86 7.92
CA TRP A 140 11.68 0.86 7.02
C TRP A 140 11.55 1.86 5.88
N THR A 141 10.43 1.84 5.18
CA THR A 141 10.16 2.74 4.05
C THR A 141 10.10 4.19 4.51
N LEU A 142 9.41 4.48 5.61
CA LEU A 142 9.28 5.82 6.18
C LEU A 142 10.63 6.33 6.68
N ALA A 143 11.39 5.53 7.43
CA ALA A 143 12.73 5.87 7.90
C ALA A 143 13.66 6.28 6.75
N ASN A 144 13.63 5.54 5.63
CA ASN A 144 14.46 5.88 4.48
C ASN A 144 14.17 7.29 3.94
N PHE A 145 12.90 7.67 3.80
CA PHE A 145 12.54 9.04 3.38
C PHE A 145 12.96 10.07 4.42
N MET A 146 12.70 9.83 5.71
CA MET A 146 13.01 10.76 6.80
C MET A 146 14.51 11.00 6.96
N LEU A 147 15.32 10.04 6.58
CA LEU A 147 16.80 10.14 6.53
C LEU A 147 17.32 10.74 5.22
N GLY A 148 16.45 11.23 4.34
CA GLY A 148 16.83 11.85 3.07
C GLY A 148 17.13 10.86 1.94
N GLY A 149 16.73 9.60 2.09
CA GLY A 149 16.78 8.59 1.04
C GLY A 149 15.73 8.83 -0.04
N THR A 150 15.80 8.07 -1.12
CA THR A 150 14.89 8.18 -2.25
C THR A 150 14.21 6.85 -2.53
N ALA A 151 13.12 6.89 -3.30
CA ALA A 151 12.44 5.68 -3.79
C ALA A 151 13.28 4.86 -4.79
N ARG A 152 14.39 5.39 -5.28
CA ARG A 152 15.29 4.78 -6.24
C ARG A 152 16.75 4.97 -5.79
N GLY A 153 17.41 3.91 -5.39
CA GLY A 153 18.87 3.78 -5.33
C GLY A 153 19.60 4.22 -4.05
N GLN A 154 19.16 5.20 -3.27
CA GLN A 154 19.84 5.56 -2.03
C GLN A 154 19.07 5.08 -0.80
N THR A 155 19.63 4.09 -0.12
CA THR A 155 19.08 3.50 1.10
C THR A 155 19.77 4.11 2.33
N LYS A 156 19.38 5.34 2.67
CA LYS A 156 19.89 6.01 3.87
C LYS A 156 19.56 5.27 5.17
N ALA A 157 18.42 4.58 5.17
CA ALA A 157 18.06 3.70 6.27
C ALA A 157 19.03 2.51 6.43
N LEU A 158 19.52 1.89 5.32
CA LEU A 158 20.50 0.81 5.38
C LEU A 158 21.88 1.34 5.86
N GLU A 159 22.27 2.53 5.41
CA GLU A 159 23.48 3.17 5.92
C GLU A 159 23.41 3.38 7.43
N LEU A 160 22.28 3.88 7.95
CA LEU A 160 22.07 4.07 9.39
C LEU A 160 22.02 2.73 10.14
N PHE A 161 21.25 1.76 9.63
CA PHE A 161 21.13 0.42 10.21
C PHE A 161 22.48 -0.26 10.45
N ARG A 162 23.44 -0.06 9.53
CA ARG A 162 24.79 -0.63 9.62
C ARG A 162 25.75 0.19 10.47
N ARG A 163 25.61 1.53 10.45
CA ARG A 163 26.51 2.44 11.14
C ARG A 163 26.16 2.65 12.61
N ASP A 164 24.85 2.80 12.90
CA ASP A 164 24.33 3.09 14.24
C ASP A 164 22.98 2.38 14.43
N ARG A 165 23.09 1.10 14.77
CA ARG A 165 21.93 0.22 14.97
C ARG A 165 21.00 0.76 16.05
N ALA A 166 21.52 1.30 17.13
CA ALA A 166 20.72 1.80 18.24
C ALA A 166 19.90 3.04 17.85
N LEU A 167 20.43 3.89 16.98
CA LEU A 167 19.68 5.03 16.45
C LEU A 167 18.62 4.57 15.44
N PHE A 168 18.95 3.61 14.58
CA PHE A 168 17.99 3.02 13.64
C PHE A 168 16.81 2.37 14.37
N ASP A 169 17.11 1.57 15.40
CA ASP A 169 16.06 0.89 16.18
C ASP A 169 15.18 1.90 16.91
N ALA A 170 15.76 2.95 17.53
CA ALA A 170 14.98 4.02 18.16
C ALA A 170 14.04 4.75 17.18
N LEU A 171 14.51 5.07 15.97
CA LEU A 171 13.67 5.68 14.94
C LEU A 171 12.56 4.72 14.48
N SER A 172 12.90 3.45 14.27
CA SER A 172 11.95 2.44 13.81
C SER A 172 10.87 2.13 14.86
N GLU A 173 11.22 2.18 16.14
CA GLU A 173 10.26 2.04 17.26
C GLU A 173 9.25 3.19 17.25
N GLU A 174 9.72 4.45 17.20
CA GLU A 174 8.84 5.63 17.14
C GLU A 174 7.91 5.58 15.91
N LEU A 175 8.44 5.18 14.75
CA LEU A 175 7.65 5.02 13.53
C LEU A 175 6.63 3.88 13.66
N THR A 176 6.99 2.79 14.32
CA THR A 176 6.09 1.66 14.55
C THR A 176 4.91 2.08 15.41
N LEU A 177 5.16 2.78 16.52
CA LEU A 177 4.10 3.30 17.40
C LEU A 177 3.20 4.30 16.67
N ALA A 178 3.80 5.21 15.91
CA ALA A 178 3.09 6.18 15.08
C ALA A 178 2.19 5.53 14.03
N VAL A 179 2.68 4.50 13.34
CA VAL A 179 1.93 3.75 12.33
C VAL A 179 0.80 2.96 12.97
N ILE A 180 1.02 2.33 14.14
CA ILE A 180 -0.04 1.61 14.87
C ILE A 180 -1.17 2.58 15.25
N GLU A 181 -0.85 3.74 15.85
CA GLU A 181 -1.86 4.75 16.21
C GLU A 181 -2.63 5.24 14.98
N PHE A 182 -1.92 5.52 13.88
CA PHE A 182 -2.54 5.97 12.64
C PHE A 182 -3.45 4.90 12.02
N LEU A 183 -3.04 3.64 12.00
CA LEU A 183 -3.84 2.54 11.46
C LEU A 183 -5.03 2.22 12.36
N GLN A 184 -4.86 2.28 13.69
CA GLN A 184 -5.97 2.13 14.65
C GLN A 184 -7.05 3.21 14.44
N MET A 185 -6.63 4.45 14.18
CA MET A 185 -7.56 5.54 13.84
C MET A 185 -8.33 5.23 12.53
N GLN A 186 -7.68 4.65 11.51
CA GLN A 186 -8.34 4.26 10.26
C GLN A 186 -9.35 3.13 10.50
N ILE A 187 -9.01 2.14 11.34
CA ILE A 187 -9.92 1.05 11.73
C ILE A 187 -11.15 1.62 12.44
N ASN A 188 -10.95 2.49 13.42
CA ASN A 188 -12.03 3.15 14.15
C ASN A 188 -12.90 4.05 13.25
N ALA A 189 -12.35 4.53 12.13
CA ALA A 189 -13.08 5.31 11.13
C ALA A 189 -13.88 4.44 10.14
N GLY A 190 -13.66 3.11 10.09
CA GLY A 190 -14.50 2.17 9.36
C GLY A 190 -13.86 1.53 8.12
N VAL A 191 -12.55 1.33 8.08
CA VAL A 191 -11.93 0.47 7.06
C VAL A 191 -12.16 -1.01 7.36
N ASP A 192 -12.22 -1.85 6.31
CA ASP A 192 -12.45 -3.29 6.42
C ASP A 192 -11.15 -4.09 6.48
N ALA A 193 -10.07 -3.55 5.93
CA ALA A 193 -8.75 -4.16 5.94
C ALA A 193 -7.66 -3.08 5.83
N ILE A 194 -6.44 -3.44 6.17
CA ILE A 194 -5.27 -2.55 6.13
C ILE A 194 -4.22 -3.11 5.17
N GLN A 195 -3.55 -2.23 4.42
CA GLN A 195 -2.33 -2.60 3.70
C GLN A 195 -1.11 -1.83 4.21
N ILE A 196 -0.05 -2.55 4.55
CA ILE A 196 1.28 -1.99 4.87
C ILE A 196 2.12 -2.02 3.60
N PHE A 197 2.60 -0.84 3.19
CA PHE A 197 3.48 -0.67 2.04
C PHE A 197 4.95 -0.62 2.46
N ASP A 198 5.65 -1.73 2.26
CA ASP A 198 7.11 -1.81 2.38
C ASP A 198 7.76 -1.65 1.01
N SER A 199 7.63 -0.44 0.46
CA SER A 199 7.99 -0.12 -0.94
C SER A 199 9.49 -0.25 -1.25
N LEU A 200 10.33 -0.39 -0.22
CA LEU A 200 11.79 -0.46 -0.32
C LEU A 200 12.37 -1.77 0.25
N GLY A 201 11.53 -2.76 0.55
CA GLY A 201 11.96 -4.01 1.18
C GLY A 201 12.98 -4.80 0.35
N GLY A 202 12.83 -4.80 -0.97
CA GLY A 202 13.75 -5.48 -1.89
C GLY A 202 15.15 -4.83 -2.03
N LEU A 203 15.34 -3.63 -1.45
CA LEU A 203 16.66 -3.00 -1.36
C LEU A 203 17.47 -3.49 -0.16
N LEU A 204 16.83 -4.28 0.73
CA LEU A 204 17.50 -4.91 1.86
C LEU A 204 18.16 -6.22 1.44
N PRO A 205 19.40 -6.48 1.87
CA PRO A 205 19.96 -7.81 1.84
C PRO A 205 19.05 -8.81 2.58
N MET A 206 19.02 -10.06 2.11
CA MET A 206 18.15 -11.10 2.69
C MET A 206 18.33 -11.26 4.20
N ASP A 207 19.59 -11.23 4.67
CA ASP A 207 19.94 -11.42 6.09
C ASP A 207 19.55 -10.23 6.96
N ASP A 208 19.54 -9.01 6.39
CA ASP A 208 19.18 -7.77 7.10
C ASP A 208 17.65 -7.58 7.17
N PHE A 209 16.90 -8.18 6.26
CA PHE A 209 15.46 -7.92 6.07
C PHE A 209 14.63 -8.10 7.34
N GLN A 210 14.85 -9.22 8.07
CA GLN A 210 14.09 -9.49 9.28
C GLN A 210 14.31 -8.42 10.36
N ALA A 211 15.56 -7.99 10.54
CA ALA A 211 15.91 -7.02 11.58
C ALA A 211 15.59 -5.57 11.17
N ALA A 212 15.69 -5.23 9.88
CA ALA A 212 15.50 -3.86 9.41
C ALA A 212 14.04 -3.54 9.05
N SER A 213 13.24 -4.52 8.61
CA SER A 213 11.85 -4.31 8.18
C SER A 213 10.87 -5.34 8.76
N GLY A 214 11.14 -6.64 8.65
CA GLY A 214 10.21 -7.71 9.01
C GLY A 214 9.74 -7.66 10.47
N HIS A 215 10.65 -7.40 11.41
CA HIS A 215 10.35 -7.26 12.84
C HIS A 215 9.33 -6.15 13.11
N TRP A 216 9.52 -4.99 12.52
CA TRP A 216 8.66 -3.82 12.72
C TRP A 216 7.27 -4.01 12.11
N MET A 217 7.20 -4.60 10.90
CA MET A 217 5.92 -4.97 10.29
C MET A 217 5.17 -6.01 11.13
N ARG A 218 5.88 -7.01 11.69
CA ARG A 218 5.29 -8.00 12.60
C ARG A 218 4.68 -7.34 13.83
N THR A 219 5.35 -6.36 14.43
CA THR A 219 4.83 -5.61 15.59
C THR A 219 3.54 -4.88 15.25
N ILE A 220 3.49 -4.21 14.08
CA ILE A 220 2.27 -3.54 13.61
C ILE A 220 1.14 -4.55 13.36
N VAL A 221 1.43 -5.65 12.67
CA VAL A 221 0.43 -6.69 12.36
C VAL A 221 -0.13 -7.29 13.64
N ALA A 222 0.72 -7.62 14.63
CA ALA A 222 0.30 -8.19 15.91
C ALA A 222 -0.63 -7.25 16.68
N ALA A 223 -0.44 -5.94 16.58
CA ALA A 223 -1.29 -4.94 17.23
C ALA A 223 -2.70 -4.82 16.61
N LEU A 224 -2.86 -5.16 15.32
CA LEU A 224 -4.06 -4.82 14.53
C LEU A 224 -4.84 -6.04 14.01
N ASN A 225 -4.19 -7.19 13.84
CA ASN A 225 -4.71 -8.32 13.07
C ASN A 225 -5.96 -9.01 13.67
N GLU A 226 -6.23 -8.82 14.97
CA GLU A 226 -7.46 -9.29 15.61
C GLU A 226 -8.69 -8.42 15.29
N GLN A 227 -8.48 -7.19 14.82
CA GLN A 227 -9.54 -6.24 14.54
C GLN A 227 -9.95 -6.25 13.07
N VAL A 228 -8.95 -6.23 12.17
CA VAL A 228 -9.14 -6.29 10.72
C VAL A 228 -7.99 -7.06 10.06
N PRO A 229 -8.21 -7.73 8.93
CA PRO A 229 -7.13 -8.40 8.22
C PRO A 229 -6.09 -7.39 7.72
N VAL A 230 -4.80 -7.73 7.87
CA VAL A 230 -3.67 -6.93 7.42
C VAL A 230 -3.02 -7.59 6.20
N ILE A 231 -2.77 -6.80 5.17
CA ILE A 231 -2.03 -7.17 3.95
C ILE A 231 -0.64 -6.55 4.05
N VAL A 232 0.41 -7.31 3.81
CA VAL A 232 1.77 -6.78 3.68
C VAL A 232 2.21 -6.85 2.23
N PHE A 233 2.62 -5.72 1.67
CA PHE A 233 3.24 -5.64 0.36
C PHE A 233 4.68 -5.15 0.51
N SER A 234 5.65 -6.05 0.32
CA SER A 234 7.08 -5.70 0.33
C SER A 234 7.64 -5.85 -1.07
N LYS A 235 7.88 -4.72 -1.73
CA LYS A 235 8.31 -4.67 -3.11
C LYS A 235 9.70 -5.28 -3.29
N GLY A 236 9.84 -6.19 -4.24
CA GLY A 236 11.12 -6.78 -4.66
C GLY A 236 11.73 -7.79 -3.69
N THR A 237 11.13 -8.04 -2.54
CA THR A 237 11.67 -9.03 -1.59
C THR A 237 11.20 -10.45 -1.95
N ARG A 238 12.10 -11.42 -1.73
CA ARG A 238 11.83 -12.87 -1.81
C ARG A 238 12.01 -13.56 -0.46
N ASN A 239 12.08 -12.80 0.62
CA ASN A 239 12.22 -13.36 1.96
C ASN A 239 10.86 -13.86 2.49
N TRP A 240 10.32 -14.92 1.85
CA TRP A 240 9.01 -15.48 2.17
C TRP A 240 8.87 -15.86 3.63
N LYS A 241 9.94 -16.43 4.21
CA LYS A 241 9.94 -16.79 5.63
C LYS A 241 9.65 -15.58 6.53
N SER A 242 10.35 -14.48 6.33
CA SER A 242 10.13 -13.27 7.13
C SER A 242 8.77 -12.64 6.86
N LEU A 243 8.29 -12.66 5.59
CA LEU A 243 6.96 -12.15 5.26
C LEU A 243 5.85 -12.96 5.95
N VAL A 244 5.93 -14.29 5.90
CA VAL A 244 4.99 -15.18 6.61
C VAL A 244 5.04 -14.94 8.13
N GLN A 245 6.25 -14.75 8.69
CA GLN A 245 6.45 -14.46 10.11
C GLN A 245 5.89 -13.11 10.56
N THR A 246 5.51 -12.20 9.65
CA THR A 246 4.78 -10.98 10.03
C THR A 246 3.41 -11.29 10.63
N GLY A 247 2.82 -12.45 10.33
CA GLY A 247 1.47 -12.82 10.75
C GLY A 247 0.37 -12.14 9.95
N ALA A 248 0.70 -11.48 8.82
CA ALA A 248 -0.28 -10.85 7.93
C ALA A 248 -1.26 -11.89 7.36
N ARG A 249 -2.48 -11.48 7.05
CA ARG A 249 -3.50 -12.33 6.41
C ARG A 249 -3.29 -12.48 4.91
N ALA A 250 -2.56 -11.55 4.28
CA ALA A 250 -2.20 -11.64 2.87
C ALA A 250 -0.81 -11.05 2.60
N ILE A 251 -0.14 -11.60 1.60
CA ILE A 251 1.11 -11.06 1.06
C ILE A 251 0.88 -10.58 -0.37
N GLY A 252 1.21 -9.33 -0.62
CA GLY A 252 1.26 -8.75 -1.96
C GLY A 252 2.56 -9.11 -2.67
N ILE A 253 2.44 -9.57 -3.91
CA ILE A 253 3.57 -10.04 -4.75
C ILE A 253 3.92 -8.97 -5.77
N ASP A 254 5.19 -8.64 -5.88
CA ASP A 254 5.75 -7.73 -6.89
C ASP A 254 5.69 -8.36 -8.30
N HIS A 255 5.56 -7.53 -9.33
CA HIS A 255 5.47 -7.97 -10.73
C HIS A 255 6.78 -8.56 -11.29
N GLU A 256 7.92 -8.33 -10.63
CA GLU A 256 9.22 -8.92 -11.00
C GLU A 256 9.39 -10.35 -10.47
N ILE A 257 8.42 -10.86 -9.70
CA ILE A 257 8.42 -12.17 -9.09
C ILE A 257 7.47 -13.08 -9.87
N ASP A 258 7.88 -14.31 -10.13
CA ASP A 258 6.98 -15.33 -10.68
C ASP A 258 5.91 -15.69 -9.65
N LEU A 259 4.64 -15.42 -9.98
CA LEU A 259 3.52 -15.65 -9.09
C LEU A 259 3.34 -17.14 -8.75
N GLY A 260 3.62 -18.02 -9.70
CA GLY A 260 3.54 -19.46 -9.48
C GLY A 260 4.63 -19.96 -8.52
N GLU A 261 5.85 -19.39 -8.60
CA GLU A 261 6.92 -19.67 -7.64
C GLU A 261 6.52 -19.21 -6.24
N ALA A 262 6.08 -17.97 -6.11
CA ALA A 262 5.59 -17.42 -4.83
C ALA A 262 4.46 -18.28 -4.26
N ASN A 263 3.50 -18.68 -5.10
CA ASN A 263 2.36 -19.51 -4.71
C ASN A 263 2.79 -20.88 -4.14
N ARG A 264 3.83 -21.48 -4.67
CA ARG A 264 4.36 -22.76 -4.17
C ARG A 264 5.09 -22.66 -2.83
N GLN A 265 5.64 -21.45 -2.53
CA GLN A 265 6.44 -21.21 -1.31
C GLN A 265 5.62 -20.66 -0.16
N LEU A 266 4.45 -20.08 -0.44
CA LEU A 266 3.58 -19.49 0.57
C LEU A 266 2.54 -20.51 1.06
N PRO A 267 2.23 -20.55 2.38
CA PRO A 267 1.21 -21.43 2.95
C PRO A 267 -0.15 -21.26 2.25
N ALA A 268 -0.92 -22.34 2.17
CA ALA A 268 -2.26 -22.32 1.54
C ALA A 268 -3.26 -21.45 2.30
N GLU A 269 -3.07 -21.32 3.61
CA GLU A 269 -3.91 -20.55 4.53
C GLU A 269 -3.58 -19.05 4.52
N LEU A 270 -2.57 -18.63 3.76
CA LEU A 270 -2.19 -17.24 3.60
C LEU A 270 -2.70 -16.72 2.26
N ALA A 271 -3.48 -15.65 2.26
CA ALA A 271 -3.93 -15.05 1.01
C ALA A 271 -2.76 -14.43 0.22
N VAL A 272 -2.88 -14.45 -1.11
CA VAL A 272 -1.88 -13.91 -2.04
C VAL A 272 -2.54 -12.85 -2.91
N GLN A 273 -1.88 -11.69 -3.04
CA GLN A 273 -2.35 -10.56 -3.83
C GLN A 273 -1.33 -10.21 -4.92
N GLY A 274 -1.82 -10.00 -6.14
CA GLY A 274 -0.96 -9.55 -7.25
C GLY A 274 -1.21 -10.37 -8.51
N ASN A 275 -0.32 -10.30 -9.52
CA ASN A 275 0.84 -9.42 -9.63
C ASN A 275 1.05 -9.00 -11.10
N LEU A 276 -0.05 -8.61 -11.79
CA LEU A 276 0.08 -8.21 -13.20
C LEU A 276 1.10 -7.06 -13.33
N ARG A 277 1.90 -7.11 -14.39
CA ARG A 277 2.87 -6.04 -14.72
C ARG A 277 2.15 -4.72 -15.01
N PRO A 278 2.45 -3.64 -14.26
CA PRO A 278 1.74 -2.37 -14.41
C PRO A 278 1.95 -1.71 -15.77
N ASP A 279 3.14 -1.85 -16.38
CA ASP A 279 3.49 -1.26 -17.66
C ASP A 279 2.59 -1.73 -18.80
N LEU A 280 2.05 -2.95 -18.74
CA LEU A 280 1.08 -3.44 -19.72
C LEU A 280 -0.13 -2.53 -19.87
N LEU A 281 -0.55 -1.87 -18.79
CA LEU A 281 -1.69 -0.95 -18.84
C LEU A 281 -1.41 0.31 -19.65
N ALA A 282 -0.14 0.68 -19.82
CA ALA A 282 0.28 1.86 -20.60
C ALA A 282 0.64 1.51 -22.05
N VAL A 283 1.37 0.39 -22.25
CA VAL A 283 2.02 0.12 -23.54
C VAL A 283 1.32 -0.94 -24.39
N ALA A 284 0.58 -1.88 -23.75
CA ALA A 284 -0.08 -2.95 -24.49
C ALA A 284 -1.43 -2.54 -25.09
N GLU A 285 -2.00 -3.43 -25.91
CA GLU A 285 -3.38 -3.37 -26.38
C GLU A 285 -4.30 -4.18 -25.46
N GLY A 286 -5.59 -3.83 -25.39
CA GLY A 286 -6.58 -4.48 -24.52
C GLY A 286 -6.60 -6.01 -24.58
N PRO A 287 -6.58 -6.65 -25.76
CA PRO A 287 -6.52 -8.10 -25.86
C PRO A 287 -5.29 -8.74 -25.20
N VAL A 288 -4.13 -8.08 -25.25
CA VAL A 288 -2.90 -8.53 -24.58
C VAL A 288 -3.05 -8.45 -23.07
N VAL A 289 -3.63 -7.35 -22.56
CA VAL A 289 -3.92 -7.19 -21.13
C VAL A 289 -4.87 -8.28 -20.65
N ALA A 290 -5.96 -8.52 -21.39
CA ALA A 290 -6.93 -9.57 -21.09
C ALA A 290 -6.27 -10.97 -21.06
N ALA A 291 -5.43 -11.28 -22.04
CA ALA A 291 -4.73 -12.57 -22.11
C ALA A 291 -3.77 -12.78 -20.90
N GLN A 292 -2.99 -11.76 -20.53
CA GLN A 292 -2.08 -11.83 -19.37
C GLN A 292 -2.87 -11.90 -18.05
N THR A 293 -3.99 -11.20 -17.95
CA THR A 293 -4.92 -11.29 -16.81
C THR A 293 -5.47 -12.71 -16.67
N SER A 294 -5.99 -13.29 -17.75
CA SER A 294 -6.49 -14.68 -17.77
C SER A 294 -5.41 -15.68 -17.38
N ARG A 295 -4.17 -15.52 -17.87
CA ARG A 295 -3.04 -16.38 -17.52
C ARG A 295 -2.79 -16.40 -16.01
N LEU A 296 -2.81 -15.24 -15.34
CA LEU A 296 -2.60 -15.17 -13.89
C LEU A 296 -3.78 -15.78 -13.12
N LEU A 297 -5.00 -15.58 -13.59
CA LEU A 297 -6.19 -16.18 -12.99
C LEU A 297 -6.13 -17.71 -13.09
N GLU A 298 -5.78 -18.24 -14.26
CA GLU A 298 -5.60 -19.70 -14.43
C GLU A 298 -4.47 -20.26 -13.57
N LEU A 299 -3.34 -19.55 -13.48
CA LEU A 299 -2.22 -19.94 -12.63
C LEU A 299 -2.61 -20.08 -11.17
N MET A 300 -3.54 -19.24 -10.70
CA MET A 300 -4.00 -19.21 -9.32
C MET A 300 -5.32 -19.97 -9.11
N ARG A 301 -5.83 -20.64 -10.15
CA ARG A 301 -7.05 -21.46 -10.05
C ARG A 301 -6.90 -22.53 -8.96
N GLY A 302 -7.90 -22.61 -8.11
CA GLY A 302 -7.91 -23.54 -6.97
C GLY A 302 -7.21 -23.04 -5.70
N ARG A 303 -6.55 -21.88 -5.74
CA ARG A 303 -6.09 -21.23 -4.51
C ARG A 303 -7.22 -20.37 -3.92
N ASN A 304 -7.78 -20.80 -2.79
CA ASN A 304 -8.59 -19.92 -1.96
C ASN A 304 -7.70 -18.77 -1.46
N GLY A 305 -8.24 -17.55 -1.41
CA GLY A 305 -7.45 -16.41 -0.95
C GLY A 305 -6.58 -15.76 -2.01
N TYR A 306 -6.87 -15.93 -3.30
CA TYR A 306 -6.24 -15.11 -4.33
C TYR A 306 -7.00 -13.79 -4.53
N ILE A 307 -6.28 -12.67 -4.52
CA ILE A 307 -6.76 -11.32 -4.77
C ILE A 307 -6.04 -10.77 -5.99
N PHE A 308 -6.77 -10.49 -7.06
CA PHE A 308 -6.16 -9.93 -8.27
C PHE A 308 -5.76 -8.47 -8.05
N ASN A 309 -4.52 -8.18 -8.35
CA ASN A 309 -3.95 -6.82 -8.32
C ASN A 309 -2.78 -6.72 -9.31
N LEU A 310 -2.26 -5.51 -9.48
CA LEU A 310 -0.95 -5.33 -10.10
C LEU A 310 0.16 -5.66 -9.10
N GLY A 311 1.35 -5.95 -9.59
CA GLY A 311 2.55 -6.08 -8.76
C GLY A 311 3.21 -4.74 -8.39
N HIS A 312 2.55 -3.61 -8.66
CA HIS A 312 2.86 -2.25 -8.24
C HIS A 312 1.66 -1.33 -8.53
N GLY A 313 1.80 -0.03 -8.36
CA GLY A 313 0.70 0.91 -8.63
C GLY A 313 0.42 1.12 -10.11
N VAL A 314 -0.84 1.45 -10.43
CA VAL A 314 -1.27 1.87 -11.78
C VAL A 314 -0.39 3.03 -12.26
N PRO A 315 0.25 2.92 -13.44
CA PRO A 315 1.04 4.00 -14.00
C PRO A 315 0.14 5.18 -14.45
N PRO A 316 0.65 6.42 -14.42
CA PRO A 316 -0.12 7.58 -14.84
C PRO A 316 -0.59 7.52 -16.30
N GLU A 317 0.16 6.81 -17.14
CA GLU A 317 -0.05 6.63 -18.57
C GLU A 317 -0.97 5.46 -18.90
N ALA A 318 -1.52 4.77 -17.88
CA ALA A 318 -2.45 3.65 -18.11
C ALA A 318 -3.65 4.10 -18.93
N LYS A 319 -3.96 3.33 -19.97
CA LYS A 319 -5.12 3.53 -20.83
C LYS A 319 -6.38 3.03 -20.12
N ILE A 320 -7.48 3.78 -20.21
CA ILE A 320 -8.76 3.41 -19.58
C ILE A 320 -9.27 2.07 -20.12
N GLU A 321 -9.19 1.89 -21.44
CA GLU A 321 -9.61 0.66 -22.12
C GLU A 321 -8.83 -0.58 -21.64
N ASN A 322 -7.57 -0.41 -21.22
CA ASN A 322 -6.76 -1.50 -20.67
C ASN A 322 -7.18 -1.84 -19.23
N LEU A 323 -7.55 -0.84 -18.44
CA LEU A 323 -8.14 -1.04 -17.11
C LEU A 323 -9.48 -1.75 -17.21
N GLU A 324 -10.34 -1.36 -18.17
CA GLU A 324 -11.61 -2.01 -18.46
C GLU A 324 -11.40 -3.47 -18.91
N ALA A 325 -10.48 -3.72 -19.83
CA ALA A 325 -10.16 -5.09 -20.28
C ALA A 325 -9.67 -6.00 -19.15
N LEU A 326 -8.83 -5.48 -18.24
CA LEU A 326 -8.39 -6.20 -17.05
C LEU A 326 -9.58 -6.55 -16.15
N VAL A 327 -10.36 -5.53 -15.76
CA VAL A 327 -11.47 -5.72 -14.81
C VAL A 327 -12.53 -6.65 -15.37
N ASP A 328 -12.93 -6.45 -16.62
CA ASP A 328 -13.88 -7.31 -17.32
C ASP A 328 -13.43 -8.77 -17.35
N THR A 329 -12.13 -9.01 -17.57
CA THR A 329 -11.55 -10.36 -17.59
C THR A 329 -11.65 -11.00 -16.20
N VAL A 330 -11.31 -10.28 -15.13
CA VAL A 330 -11.42 -10.81 -13.76
C VAL A 330 -12.88 -11.05 -13.39
N GLN A 331 -13.80 -10.14 -13.71
CA GLN A 331 -15.21 -10.23 -13.33
C GLN A 331 -15.95 -11.38 -14.07
N LYS A 332 -15.48 -11.76 -15.26
CA LYS A 332 -16.05 -12.87 -16.06
C LYS A 332 -15.38 -14.22 -15.77
N PHE A 333 -14.32 -14.26 -14.98
CA PHE A 333 -13.63 -15.50 -14.63
C PHE A 333 -14.48 -16.37 -13.70
N LYS A 334 -14.57 -17.69 -14.02
CA LYS A 334 -15.36 -18.69 -13.28
C LYS A 334 -14.49 -19.86 -12.86
#